data_4324b76baf6c027b6994d9f94e1fcdeb
#
_entry.id   4324b76baf6c027b6994d9f94e1fcdeb
#
_cell.length_a   1.000
_cell.length_b   1.000
_cell.length_c   1.000
_cell.angle_alpha   90.00
_cell.angle_beta   90.00
_cell.angle_gamma   90.00
#
_symmetry.space_group_name_H-M   'P 1'
#
loop_
_entity.id
_entity.type
_entity.pdbx_description
1 polymer ?
#
loop_
_entity_poly.entity_id
_entity_poly.type
_entity_poly.pdbx_seq_one_letter_code
_entity_poly.pdbx_strand_id
1 'polypeptide(L)'
;IEAGACAIQIENQVSDEKQCGHQDGKVTVPHADFIAKIRAIRYAFLELGVEDGIIVARTDSLGAGLTKQIAVTQEPGDLGDLYNGFLDGDYIESADDIANGDVVVKANGKLLKPARLASGLFQFREGSGEDRVVLDCITSLQNGADLLWIETEKPHVGQIAAMVNRIREVVPDAK
;
A
#
# COMPACT_ATOMS: atom_id res chain seq x y z
N ILE A 1 14.16 -17.97 6.03
CA ILE A 1 13.84 -19.22 5.31
C ILE A 1 14.95 -20.24 5.55
N GLU A 2 16.21 -19.95 5.25
CA GLU A 2 17.35 -20.86 5.48
C GLU A 2 17.44 -21.38 6.92
N ALA A 3 17.04 -20.58 7.90
CA ALA A 3 16.99 -20.97 9.32
C ALA A 3 15.74 -21.81 9.69
N GLY A 4 14.94 -22.25 8.71
CA GLY A 4 13.76 -23.08 8.92
C GLY A 4 12.43 -22.31 9.06
N ALA A 5 12.39 -21.02 8.78
CA ALA A 5 11.13 -20.28 8.76
C ALA A 5 10.28 -20.73 7.57
N CYS A 6 9.08 -21.25 7.86
CA CYS A 6 8.11 -21.69 6.85
C CYS A 6 6.91 -20.74 6.70
N ALA A 7 6.82 -19.72 7.52
CA ALA A 7 5.81 -18.65 7.40
C ALA A 7 6.44 -17.30 7.71
N ILE A 8 6.09 -16.30 6.94
CA ILE A 8 6.59 -14.93 7.08
C ILE A 8 5.41 -13.97 7.05
N GLN A 9 5.30 -13.14 8.09
CA GLN A 9 4.39 -12.00 8.08
C GLN A 9 5.19 -10.75 7.69
N ILE A 10 4.66 -9.97 6.76
CA ILE A 10 5.23 -8.69 6.35
C ILE A 10 4.16 -7.61 6.29
N GLU A 11 4.53 -6.41 6.68
CA GLU A 11 3.61 -5.27 6.71
C GLU A 11 4.12 -4.10 5.87
N ASN A 12 3.21 -3.19 5.56
CA ASN A 12 3.50 -2.02 4.73
C ASN A 12 3.93 -0.77 5.51
N GLN A 13 4.11 -0.81 6.82
CA GLN A 13 4.70 0.30 7.54
C GLN A 13 6.20 0.43 7.23
N VAL A 14 6.73 1.66 7.27
CA VAL A 14 8.17 1.90 7.22
C VAL A 14 8.82 1.48 8.54
N SER A 15 10.01 0.86 8.47
CA SER A 15 10.65 0.22 9.63
C SER A 15 11.09 1.22 10.70
N ASP A 16 11.66 2.33 10.28
CA ASP A 16 12.25 3.38 11.14
C ASP A 16 11.18 4.29 11.79
N GLU A 17 9.96 4.25 11.29
CA GLU A 17 8.83 5.04 11.80
C GLU A 17 7.67 4.15 12.25
N LYS A 18 7.97 2.87 12.49
CA LYS A 18 6.95 1.89 12.86
C LYS A 18 6.28 2.23 14.18
N GLN A 19 4.96 2.18 14.15
CA GLN A 19 4.11 2.36 15.32
C GLN A 19 3.17 1.18 15.53
N CYS A 20 2.58 1.10 16.72
CA CYS A 20 1.55 0.13 17.02
C CYS A 20 0.33 0.35 16.10
N GLY A 21 -0.29 -0.74 15.66
CA GLY A 21 -1.34 -0.69 14.64
C GLY A 21 -2.54 0.21 14.96
N HIS A 22 -2.82 0.42 16.24
CA HIS A 22 -3.93 1.29 16.71
C HIS A 22 -3.49 2.72 17.08
N GLN A 23 -2.23 3.08 16.84
CA GLN A 23 -1.74 4.44 17.04
C GLN A 23 -1.90 5.28 15.77
N ASP A 24 -2.09 6.59 15.97
CA ASP A 24 -2.09 7.56 14.90
C ASP A 24 -0.68 7.83 14.37
N GLY A 25 -0.62 8.41 13.16
CA GLY A 25 0.66 8.85 12.57
C GLY A 25 1.47 7.73 11.94
N LYS A 26 0.85 6.58 11.63
CA LYS A 26 1.52 5.50 10.89
C LYS A 26 1.93 5.98 9.49
N VAL A 27 3.13 5.56 9.09
CA VAL A 27 3.71 5.87 7.79
C VAL A 27 3.88 4.58 7.01
N THR A 28 3.34 4.54 5.80
CA THR A 28 3.49 3.37 4.92
C THR A 28 4.60 3.57 3.89
N VAL A 29 5.14 2.46 3.41
CA VAL A 29 5.91 2.42 2.17
C VAL A 29 4.97 2.60 0.97
N PRO A 30 5.46 3.03 -0.19
CA PRO A 30 4.68 3.02 -1.43
C PRO A 30 4.09 1.63 -1.70
N HIS A 31 2.89 1.57 -2.27
CA HIS A 31 2.22 0.32 -2.58
C HIS A 31 3.10 -0.63 -3.42
N ALA A 32 3.77 -0.09 -4.45
CA ALA A 32 4.64 -0.87 -5.31
C ALA A 32 5.80 -1.54 -4.53
N ASP A 33 6.37 -0.84 -3.54
CA ASP A 33 7.44 -1.37 -2.70
C ASP A 33 6.94 -2.50 -1.79
N PHE A 34 5.73 -2.35 -1.25
CA PHE A 34 5.10 -3.41 -0.46
C PHE A 34 4.90 -4.69 -1.30
N ILE A 35 4.37 -4.55 -2.50
CA ILE A 35 4.18 -5.68 -3.42
C ILE A 35 5.52 -6.29 -3.86
N ALA A 36 6.53 -5.48 -4.10
CA ALA A 36 7.88 -5.97 -4.43
C ALA A 36 8.47 -6.82 -3.30
N LYS A 37 8.25 -6.45 -2.03
CA LYS A 37 8.67 -7.24 -0.86
C LYS A 37 7.97 -8.60 -0.82
N ILE A 38 6.66 -8.66 -1.07
CA ILE A 38 5.90 -9.92 -1.12
C ILE A 38 6.44 -10.82 -2.22
N ARG A 39 6.67 -10.28 -3.42
CA ARG A 39 7.28 -11.03 -4.53
C ARG A 39 8.66 -11.59 -4.15
N ALA A 40 9.50 -10.75 -3.53
CA ALA A 40 10.85 -11.17 -3.12
C ALA A 40 10.80 -12.33 -2.13
N ILE A 41 9.88 -12.31 -1.16
CA ILE A 41 9.70 -13.42 -0.20
C ILE A 41 9.23 -14.69 -0.93
N ARG A 42 8.27 -14.58 -1.86
CA ARG A 42 7.79 -15.73 -2.64
C ARG A 42 8.91 -16.34 -3.48
N TYR A 43 9.71 -15.52 -4.16
CA TYR A 43 10.88 -15.99 -4.91
C TYR A 43 11.90 -16.68 -4.01
N ALA A 44 12.18 -16.15 -2.82
CA ALA A 44 13.10 -16.77 -1.87
C ALA A 44 12.59 -18.14 -1.38
N PHE A 45 11.29 -18.31 -1.16
CA PHE A 45 10.71 -19.62 -0.84
C PHE A 45 10.91 -20.61 -1.99
N LEU A 46 10.61 -20.20 -3.23
CA LEU A 46 10.77 -21.05 -4.41
C LEU A 46 12.24 -21.42 -4.67
N GLU A 47 13.14 -20.46 -4.56
CA GLU A 47 14.58 -20.68 -4.76
C GLU A 47 15.17 -21.67 -3.74
N LEU A 48 14.66 -21.67 -2.52
CA LEU A 48 15.10 -22.57 -1.45
C LEU A 48 14.30 -23.89 -1.40
N GLY A 49 13.40 -24.13 -2.35
CA GLY A 49 12.61 -25.36 -2.44
C GLY A 49 11.53 -25.49 -1.34
N VAL A 50 11.09 -24.38 -0.75
CA VAL A 50 10.01 -24.36 0.23
C VAL A 50 8.70 -24.02 -0.47
N GLU A 51 8.09 -25.01 -1.11
CA GLU A 51 6.90 -24.81 -1.95
C GLU A 51 5.65 -24.42 -1.15
N ASP A 52 5.55 -24.85 0.10
CA ASP A 52 4.44 -24.63 1.02
C ASP A 52 4.66 -23.46 1.98
N GLY A 53 5.64 -22.60 1.71
CA GLY A 53 5.93 -21.41 2.50
C GLY A 53 4.77 -20.43 2.49
N ILE A 54 4.33 -19.97 3.67
CA ILE A 54 3.18 -19.11 3.86
C ILE A 54 3.62 -17.63 3.99
N ILE A 55 2.96 -16.76 3.26
CA ILE A 55 3.15 -15.31 3.36
C ILE A 55 1.86 -14.67 3.87
N VAL A 56 1.94 -14.01 5.02
CA VAL A 56 0.87 -13.19 5.58
C VAL A 56 1.14 -11.73 5.23
N ALA A 57 0.33 -11.16 4.35
CA ALA A 57 0.41 -9.75 3.99
C ALA A 57 -0.43 -8.93 4.97
N ARG A 58 0.25 -8.12 5.80
CA ARG A 58 -0.40 -7.19 6.71
C ARG A 58 -0.45 -5.80 6.09
N THR A 59 -1.65 -5.20 6.07
CA THR A 59 -1.82 -3.79 5.70
C THR A 59 -2.26 -2.95 6.90
N ASP A 60 -1.58 -1.85 7.11
CA ASP A 60 -1.90 -0.80 8.09
C ASP A 60 -2.52 0.43 7.43
N SER A 61 -2.89 0.34 6.16
CA SER A 61 -3.37 1.47 5.34
C SER A 61 -4.66 2.10 5.86
N LEU A 62 -5.48 1.37 6.63
CA LEU A 62 -6.73 1.92 7.17
C LEU A 62 -6.49 3.14 8.05
N GLY A 63 -5.55 3.03 8.98
CA GLY A 63 -5.20 4.10 9.92
C GLY A 63 -3.94 4.91 9.53
N ALA A 64 -3.30 4.59 8.41
CA ALA A 64 -2.11 5.31 7.98
C ALA A 64 -2.49 6.53 7.14
N GLY A 65 -2.22 7.72 7.67
CA GLY A 65 -2.44 8.99 6.96
C GLY A 65 -1.24 9.45 6.11
N LEU A 66 -0.08 8.81 6.25
CA LEU A 66 1.19 9.28 5.70
C LEU A 66 1.90 8.20 4.90
N THR A 67 2.70 8.63 3.91
CA THR A 67 3.63 7.77 3.18
C THR A 67 5.01 8.44 3.05
N LYS A 68 6.06 7.63 3.08
CA LYS A 68 7.44 8.11 3.00
C LYS A 68 7.81 8.64 1.63
N GLN A 69 7.29 8.02 0.61
CA GLN A 69 7.61 8.33 -0.78
C GLN A 69 6.43 8.06 -1.69
N ILE A 70 6.36 8.83 -2.75
CA ILE A 70 5.47 8.60 -3.87
C ILE A 70 6.31 8.05 -5.02
N ALA A 71 5.83 7.01 -5.68
CA ALA A 71 6.51 6.47 -6.84
C ALA A 71 6.57 7.53 -7.94
N VAL A 72 7.78 7.79 -8.44
CA VAL A 72 7.97 8.63 -9.63
C VAL A 72 7.49 7.82 -10.82
N THR A 73 6.58 8.37 -11.60
CA THR A 73 6.05 7.72 -12.79
C THR A 73 6.00 8.67 -13.96
N GLN A 74 6.33 8.18 -15.15
CA GLN A 74 6.17 8.92 -16.40
C GLN A 74 4.72 8.92 -16.89
N GLU A 75 3.93 7.93 -16.43
CA GLU A 75 2.52 7.81 -16.76
C GLU A 75 1.72 7.69 -15.45
N PRO A 76 1.23 8.82 -14.91
CA PRO A 76 0.42 8.80 -13.71
C PRO A 76 -0.84 7.97 -13.93
N GLY A 77 -0.99 6.92 -13.14
CA GLY A 77 -2.18 6.08 -13.16
C GLY A 77 -3.25 6.53 -12.19
N ASP A 78 -4.38 5.87 -12.23
CA ASP A 78 -5.53 6.17 -11.35
C ASP A 78 -5.25 5.87 -9.86
N LEU A 79 -4.17 5.17 -9.55
CA LEU A 79 -3.68 4.96 -8.18
C LEU A 79 -3.37 6.28 -7.46
N GLY A 80 -3.12 7.37 -8.17
CA GLY A 80 -2.98 8.71 -7.60
C GLY A 80 -4.21 9.13 -6.79
N ASP A 81 -5.40 8.63 -7.14
CA ASP A 81 -6.61 8.93 -6.38
C ASP A 81 -6.62 8.29 -5.00
N LEU A 82 -5.95 7.17 -4.81
CA LEU A 82 -5.92 6.43 -3.57
C LEU A 82 -4.67 6.72 -2.71
N TYR A 83 -3.50 6.73 -3.37
CA TYR A 83 -2.21 6.77 -2.69
C TYR A 83 -1.61 8.17 -2.61
N ASN A 84 -1.97 9.04 -3.53
CA ASN A 84 -1.32 10.32 -3.72
C ASN A 84 -2.34 11.46 -3.82
N GLY A 85 -3.51 11.28 -3.22
CA GLY A 85 -4.54 12.30 -3.18
C GLY A 85 -4.14 13.40 -2.20
N PHE A 86 -3.52 14.45 -2.71
CA PHE A 86 -3.13 15.59 -1.92
C PHE A 86 -4.14 16.69 -2.01
N LEU A 87 -4.38 17.32 -0.88
CA LEU A 87 -5.32 18.43 -0.79
C LEU A 87 -4.74 19.71 -1.39
N ASP A 88 -3.41 19.85 -1.36
CA ASP A 88 -2.71 21.09 -1.70
C ASP A 88 -1.64 20.91 -2.79
N GLY A 89 -1.84 19.97 -3.69
CA GLY A 89 -0.95 19.79 -4.84
C GLY A 89 -1.17 20.83 -5.93
N ASP A 90 -0.11 21.32 -6.51
CA ASP A 90 -0.19 22.15 -7.72
C ASP A 90 -0.67 21.33 -8.91
N TYR A 91 -1.53 21.91 -9.72
CA TYR A 91 -1.92 21.30 -10.99
C TYR A 91 -0.79 21.42 -12.00
N ILE A 92 -0.53 20.33 -12.70
CA ILE A 92 0.45 20.31 -13.77
C ILE A 92 -0.30 20.48 -15.09
N GLU A 93 0.09 21.47 -15.85
CA GLU A 93 -0.52 21.78 -17.15
C GLU A 93 0.28 21.22 -18.32
N SER A 94 1.52 20.80 -18.10
CA SER A 94 2.39 20.29 -19.17
C SER A 94 3.04 18.95 -18.84
N ALA A 95 3.33 18.17 -19.88
CA ALA A 95 4.08 16.94 -19.77
C ALA A 95 5.58 17.15 -19.44
N ASP A 96 6.07 18.37 -19.49
CA ASP A 96 7.47 18.71 -19.24
C ASP A 96 7.86 18.44 -17.77
N ASP A 97 6.93 18.63 -16.85
CA ASP A 97 7.15 18.34 -15.43
C ASP A 97 7.42 16.83 -15.21
N ILE A 98 6.73 15.97 -15.94
CA ILE A 98 6.95 14.52 -15.92
C ILE A 98 8.33 14.18 -16.51
N ALA A 99 8.69 14.84 -17.61
CA ALA A 99 9.97 14.64 -18.27
C ALA A 99 11.16 15.10 -17.40
N ASN A 100 10.94 16.07 -16.52
CA ASN A 100 11.93 16.54 -15.56
C ASN A 100 12.06 15.63 -14.31
N GLY A 101 11.28 14.58 -14.22
CA GLY A 101 11.34 13.63 -13.11
C GLY A 101 10.60 14.09 -11.87
N ASP A 102 9.72 15.07 -11.98
CA ASP A 102 8.84 15.48 -10.89
C ASP A 102 7.86 14.35 -10.53
N VAL A 103 7.51 14.26 -9.27
CA VAL A 103 6.48 13.33 -8.81
C VAL A 103 5.12 13.86 -9.26
N VAL A 104 4.47 13.11 -10.12
CA VAL A 104 3.17 13.46 -10.68
C VAL A 104 2.18 12.37 -10.33
N VAL A 105 0.99 12.76 -9.91
CA VAL A 105 -0.09 11.85 -9.62
C VAL A 105 -1.35 12.28 -10.35
N LYS A 106 -2.21 11.33 -10.66
CA LYS A 106 -3.51 11.59 -11.25
C LYS A 106 -4.59 11.47 -10.17
N ALA A 107 -5.36 12.50 -10.00
CA ALA A 107 -6.48 12.52 -9.07
C ALA A 107 -7.67 13.24 -9.70
N ASN A 108 -8.85 12.60 -9.69
CA ASN A 108 -10.07 13.14 -10.28
C ASN A 108 -9.90 13.60 -11.75
N GLY A 109 -9.14 12.84 -12.53
CA GLY A 109 -8.87 13.13 -13.94
C GLY A 109 -7.88 14.28 -14.19
N LYS A 110 -7.25 14.82 -13.13
CA LYS A 110 -6.26 15.90 -13.23
C LYS A 110 -4.89 15.42 -12.78
N LEU A 111 -3.85 16.01 -13.35
CA LEU A 111 -2.48 15.79 -12.90
C LEU A 111 -2.19 16.77 -11.76
N LEU A 112 -1.59 16.23 -10.70
CA LEU A 112 -1.19 17.00 -9.52
C LEU A 112 0.28 16.78 -9.24
N LYS A 113 0.93 17.82 -8.73
CA LYS A 113 2.24 17.74 -8.10
C LYS A 113 2.03 17.75 -6.59
N PRO A 114 2.19 16.60 -5.90
CA PRO A 114 1.88 16.51 -4.48
C PRO A 114 2.81 17.39 -3.64
N ALA A 115 2.25 18.08 -2.67
CA ALA A 115 3.01 18.83 -1.69
C ALA A 115 3.68 17.88 -0.68
N ARG A 116 4.98 18.09 -0.44
CA ARG A 116 5.71 17.42 0.62
C ARG A 116 5.54 18.17 1.93
N LEU A 117 5.19 17.47 2.99
CA LEU A 117 5.13 18.03 4.33
C LEU A 117 6.52 18.47 4.83
N ALA A 118 6.57 19.34 5.83
CA ALA A 118 7.83 19.74 6.47
C ALA A 118 8.65 18.58 7.04
N SER A 119 7.99 17.48 7.40
CA SER A 119 8.62 16.21 7.82
C SER A 119 9.30 15.45 6.68
N GLY A 120 9.11 15.86 5.43
CA GLY A 120 9.56 15.13 4.26
C GLY A 120 8.60 14.03 3.79
N LEU A 121 7.50 13.81 4.51
CA LEU A 121 6.48 12.82 4.18
C LEU A 121 5.41 13.40 3.26
N PHE A 122 4.62 12.51 2.67
CA PHE A 122 3.43 12.87 1.92
C PHE A 122 2.17 12.40 2.66
N GLN A 123 1.09 13.12 2.49
CA GLN A 123 -0.19 12.81 3.09
C GLN A 123 -1.09 12.07 2.11
N PHE A 124 -1.76 11.03 2.59
CA PHE A 124 -2.83 10.38 1.84
C PHE A 124 -4.11 11.23 1.88
N ARG A 125 -4.96 11.06 0.86
CA ARG A 125 -6.26 11.68 0.84
C ARG A 125 -7.13 11.15 1.99
N GLU A 126 -7.78 12.06 2.68
CA GLU A 126 -8.75 11.72 3.72
C GLU A 126 -9.86 10.80 3.17
N GLY A 127 -10.24 9.80 3.95
CA GLY A 127 -11.25 8.82 3.56
C GLY A 127 -10.78 7.72 2.58
N SER A 128 -9.52 7.75 2.10
CA SER A 128 -9.00 6.74 1.17
C SER A 128 -8.55 5.42 1.84
N GLY A 129 -8.61 5.33 3.16
CA GLY A 129 -8.04 4.20 3.92
C GLY A 129 -8.61 2.83 3.52
N GLU A 130 -9.94 2.71 3.42
CA GLU A 130 -10.58 1.45 3.04
C GLU A 130 -10.22 1.02 1.60
N ASP A 131 -10.21 1.96 0.67
CA ASP A 131 -9.86 1.67 -0.73
C ASP A 131 -8.40 1.23 -0.85
N ARG A 132 -7.50 1.85 -0.09
CA ARG A 132 -6.08 1.43 -0.02
C ARG A 132 -5.92 0.04 0.57
N VAL A 133 -6.65 -0.28 1.65
CA VAL A 133 -6.66 -1.64 2.23
C VAL A 133 -7.12 -2.66 1.21
N VAL A 134 -8.24 -2.42 0.54
CA VAL A 134 -8.77 -3.35 -0.46
C VAL A 134 -7.78 -3.56 -1.60
N LEU A 135 -7.16 -2.50 -2.10
CA LEU A 135 -6.14 -2.59 -3.14
C LEU A 135 -4.89 -3.35 -2.67
N ASP A 136 -4.37 -3.04 -1.47
CA ASP A 136 -3.22 -3.75 -0.89
C ASP A 136 -3.50 -5.24 -0.77
N CYS A 137 -4.66 -5.62 -0.27
CA CYS A 137 -5.07 -7.01 -0.08
C CYS A 137 -5.16 -7.77 -1.41
N ILE A 138 -5.92 -7.24 -2.37
CA ILE A 138 -6.11 -7.86 -3.69
C ILE A 138 -4.75 -8.03 -4.39
N THR A 139 -3.96 -6.97 -4.45
CA THR A 139 -2.68 -7.00 -5.14
C THR A 139 -1.68 -7.92 -4.43
N SER A 140 -1.70 -7.98 -3.10
CA SER A 140 -0.85 -8.91 -2.33
C SER A 140 -1.14 -10.36 -2.66
N LEU A 141 -2.42 -10.76 -2.66
CA LEU A 141 -2.83 -12.13 -3.03
C LEU A 141 -2.44 -12.47 -4.48
N GLN A 142 -2.65 -11.55 -5.41
CA GLN A 142 -2.27 -11.72 -6.81
C GLN A 142 -0.75 -11.81 -7.04
N ASN A 143 0.05 -11.41 -6.04
CA ASN A 143 1.50 -11.40 -6.12
C ASN A 143 2.21 -12.34 -5.15
N GLY A 144 1.48 -13.31 -4.59
CA GLY A 144 2.06 -14.44 -3.88
C GLY A 144 1.85 -14.45 -2.37
N ALA A 145 1.04 -13.57 -1.80
CA ALA A 145 0.57 -13.72 -0.44
C ALA A 145 -0.49 -14.83 -0.35
N ASP A 146 -0.52 -15.53 0.77
CA ASP A 146 -1.47 -16.62 1.04
C ASP A 146 -2.59 -16.19 1.99
N LEU A 147 -2.26 -15.30 2.93
CA LEU A 147 -3.15 -14.81 3.97
C LEU A 147 -3.07 -13.29 4.07
N LEU A 148 -4.18 -12.70 4.51
CA LEU A 148 -4.28 -11.28 4.74
C LEU A 148 -4.42 -10.96 6.23
N TRP A 149 -3.81 -9.86 6.64
CA TRP A 149 -4.02 -9.26 7.95
C TRP A 149 -4.37 -7.79 7.76
N ILE A 150 -5.61 -7.43 8.00
CA ILE A 150 -6.08 -6.04 7.97
C ILE A 150 -5.96 -5.47 9.39
N GLU A 151 -5.06 -4.54 9.59
CA GLU A 151 -4.94 -3.85 10.86
C GLU A 151 -5.98 -2.75 10.98
N THR A 152 -6.71 -2.73 12.09
CA THR A 152 -7.76 -1.75 12.37
C THR A 152 -7.50 -1.04 13.70
N GLU A 153 -7.86 0.24 13.77
CA GLU A 153 -7.74 1.01 15.02
C GLU A 153 -8.84 0.66 16.02
N LYS A 154 -10.00 0.32 15.50
CA LYS A 154 -11.19 -0.02 16.29
C LYS A 154 -11.91 -1.22 15.67
N PRO A 155 -12.58 -2.05 16.47
CA PRO A 155 -13.26 -3.26 15.98
C PRO A 155 -14.62 -2.94 15.35
N HIS A 156 -14.61 -2.18 14.25
CA HIS A 156 -15.82 -1.89 13.48
C HIS A 156 -16.17 -3.05 12.55
N VAL A 157 -16.96 -4.00 13.04
CA VAL A 157 -17.32 -5.23 12.32
C VAL A 157 -17.94 -4.94 10.94
N GLY A 158 -18.80 -3.93 10.83
CA GLY A 158 -19.42 -3.56 9.55
C GLY A 158 -18.40 -3.06 8.52
N GLN A 159 -17.44 -2.26 8.95
CA GLN A 159 -16.35 -1.77 8.10
C GLN A 159 -15.45 -2.92 7.64
N ILE A 160 -15.07 -3.80 8.55
CA ILE A 160 -14.25 -4.97 8.24
C ILE A 160 -14.98 -5.87 7.22
N ALA A 161 -16.27 -6.15 7.47
CA ALA A 161 -17.08 -6.96 6.56
C ALA A 161 -17.20 -6.35 5.16
N ALA A 162 -17.37 -5.03 5.07
CA ALA A 162 -17.44 -4.34 3.79
C ALA A 162 -16.14 -4.47 2.98
N MET A 163 -14.98 -4.27 3.62
CA MET A 163 -13.68 -4.46 2.97
C MET A 163 -13.47 -5.92 2.52
N VAL A 164 -13.77 -6.89 3.40
CA VAL A 164 -13.64 -8.33 3.08
C VAL A 164 -14.53 -8.73 1.91
N ASN A 165 -15.76 -8.23 1.84
CA ASN A 165 -16.65 -8.50 0.72
C ASN A 165 -16.07 -7.96 -0.59
N ARG A 166 -15.60 -6.73 -0.62
CA ARG A 166 -14.94 -6.12 -1.80
C ARG A 166 -13.71 -6.92 -2.25
N ILE A 167 -12.90 -7.41 -1.31
CA ILE A 167 -11.75 -8.25 -1.63
C ILE A 167 -12.22 -9.56 -2.27
N ARG A 168 -13.24 -10.20 -1.71
CA ARG A 168 -13.77 -11.49 -2.21
C ARG A 168 -14.55 -11.38 -3.51
N GLU A 169 -15.04 -10.23 -3.88
CA GLU A 169 -15.58 -9.98 -5.23
C GLU A 169 -14.51 -10.18 -6.31
N VAL A 170 -13.24 -9.91 -6.00
CA VAL A 170 -12.12 -10.05 -6.94
C VAL A 170 -11.33 -11.34 -6.71
N VAL A 171 -11.14 -11.72 -5.45
CA VAL A 171 -10.43 -12.95 -5.03
C VAL A 171 -11.35 -13.75 -4.11
N PRO A 172 -12.23 -14.63 -4.66
CA PRO A 172 -13.27 -15.31 -3.89
C PRO A 172 -12.75 -16.16 -2.72
N ASP A 173 -11.56 -16.75 -2.86
CA ASP A 173 -10.94 -17.62 -1.86
C ASP A 173 -10.02 -16.87 -0.87
N ALA A 174 -10.08 -15.54 -0.83
CA ALA A 174 -9.28 -14.72 0.08
C ALA A 174 -9.45 -15.14 1.55
N LYS A 175 -8.33 -15.32 2.23
CA LYS A 175 -8.22 -15.74 3.63
C LYS A 175 -7.51 -14.69 4.47
#